data_cd471c0310bcad2ee3fedf081cc1b1d4
#
_entry.id   cd471c0310bcad2ee3fedf081cc1b1d4
#
_cell.length_a   1.000
_cell.length_b   1.000
_cell.length_c   1.000
_cell.angle_alpha   90.00
_cell.angle_beta   90.00
_cell.angle_gamma   90.00
#
_symmetry.space_group_name_H-M   'P 1'
#
loop_
_entity.id
_entity.type
_entity.pdbx_description
1 polymer ?
#
loop_
_entity_poly.entity_id
_entity_poly.type
_entity_poly.pdbx_seq_one_letter_code
_entity_poly.pdbx_strand_id
1 'polypeptide(L)'
;MITVSHLTKTVTDPDGSRHNILDDMSFHIAEGEVVSIIGPSGSGKTTLLRILGMLDRPTSGQVLIEGEDILAPTTPPSQLHQKLGFVFQQFNLFPHLTVLGNIMLALTKVHHMPDDKARQLALDTLARVSLAEKADAMPATLSGGQQQRAAIARTLVLKPKIILFDEPTSALDPTMVAEVQGVIRLLAKEGLTMLIVTHRMRFARDIASRTFFLHQGHLLEDGTPSQIFRNPQQPETRAFVHQIRTLRFAIASRQFDFYDMMSQIRQFCIRYAIAEKMDPITHIVEEMLLLLGNYNSPVSIEVNHSELDGDTHVAIVHQGETLSPLERPDADELAVMIIRGMSSHIATDPTPDGIRLTFDV
;
A
#
# COMPACT_ATOMS: atom_id res chain seq x y z
N MET A 1 5.33 6.56 21.97
CA MET A 1 4.67 5.26 22.22
C MET A 1 5.46 4.09 21.65
N ILE A 2 5.75 4.06 20.33
CA ILE A 2 6.62 3.07 19.67
C ILE A 2 7.82 3.80 19.09
N THR A 3 9.04 3.29 19.33
CA THR A 3 10.26 3.80 18.69
C THR A 3 11.00 2.63 18.05
N VAL A 4 11.30 2.75 16.77
CA VAL A 4 12.06 1.78 15.98
C VAL A 4 13.34 2.45 15.53
N SER A 5 14.48 1.79 15.74
CA SER A 5 15.80 2.32 15.40
C SER A 5 16.62 1.26 14.66
N HIS A 6 17.03 1.60 13.42
CA HIS A 6 17.90 0.79 12.56
C HIS A 6 17.44 -0.67 12.40
N LEU A 7 16.12 -0.87 12.26
CA LEU A 7 15.52 -2.20 12.19
C LEU A 7 15.80 -2.86 10.85
N THR A 8 16.48 -4.00 10.89
CA THR A 8 16.80 -4.80 9.70
C THR A 8 16.33 -6.25 9.88
N LYS A 9 15.72 -6.80 8.83
CA LYS A 9 15.35 -8.21 8.75
C LYS A 9 15.92 -8.82 7.48
N THR A 10 16.90 -9.69 7.62
CA THR A 10 17.51 -10.48 6.54
C THR A 10 16.92 -11.88 6.53
N VAL A 11 16.63 -12.42 5.37
CA VAL A 11 16.27 -13.82 5.16
C VAL A 11 17.32 -14.48 4.26
N THR A 12 17.41 -15.79 4.36
CA THR A 12 18.27 -16.60 3.50
C THR A 12 17.37 -17.50 2.66
N ASP A 13 17.48 -17.39 1.36
CA ASP A 13 16.74 -18.19 0.41
C ASP A 13 17.27 -19.65 0.36
N PRO A 14 16.50 -20.59 -0.19
CA PRO A 14 16.92 -21.98 -0.33
C PRO A 14 18.22 -22.19 -1.14
N ASP A 15 18.55 -21.23 -2.01
CA ASP A 15 19.79 -21.22 -2.82
C ASP A 15 21.00 -20.65 -2.06
N GLY A 16 20.79 -20.19 -0.80
CA GLY A 16 21.82 -19.59 0.05
C GLY A 16 22.00 -18.08 -0.16
N SER A 17 21.28 -17.45 -1.07
CA SER A 17 21.29 -16.00 -1.23
C SER A 17 20.64 -15.31 -0.03
N ARG A 18 21.13 -14.11 0.31
CA ARG A 18 20.59 -13.30 1.40
C ARG A 18 20.05 -12.00 0.87
N HIS A 19 18.85 -11.65 1.30
CA HIS A 19 18.27 -10.35 1.01
C HIS A 19 17.56 -9.75 2.23
N ASN A 20 17.49 -8.42 2.30
CA ASN A 20 16.80 -7.72 3.36
C ASN A 20 15.32 -7.57 3.00
N ILE A 21 14.42 -8.10 3.86
CA ILE A 21 12.98 -7.82 3.79
C ILE A 21 12.69 -6.44 4.40
N LEU A 22 13.42 -6.08 5.48
CA LEU A 22 13.45 -4.75 6.06
C LEU A 22 14.90 -4.30 6.13
N ASP A 23 15.17 -3.05 5.78
CA ASP A 23 16.50 -2.51 5.67
C ASP A 23 16.59 -1.13 6.33
N ASP A 24 17.30 -1.07 7.45
CA ASP A 24 17.63 0.13 8.23
C ASP A 24 16.43 1.06 8.53
N MET A 25 15.30 0.49 8.93
CA MET A 25 14.10 1.27 9.21
C MET A 25 14.18 1.96 10.57
N SER A 26 13.88 3.26 10.57
CA SER A 26 13.82 4.08 11.80
C SER A 26 12.60 4.99 11.76
N PHE A 27 11.77 4.96 12.82
CA PHE A 27 10.60 5.84 12.98
C PHE A 27 10.11 5.88 14.42
N HIS A 28 9.25 6.85 14.70
CA HIS A 28 8.55 6.97 15.98
C HIS A 28 7.05 7.11 15.78
N ILE A 29 6.24 6.50 16.64
CA ILE A 29 4.78 6.62 16.66
C ILE A 29 4.37 7.12 18.04
N ALA A 30 3.59 8.20 18.07
CA ALA A 30 3.06 8.80 19.28
C ALA A 30 1.86 8.01 19.85
N GLU A 31 1.48 8.29 21.10
CA GLU A 31 0.26 7.75 21.70
C GLU A 31 -0.96 8.35 21.00
N GLY A 32 -1.97 7.52 20.73
CA GLY A 32 -3.20 7.92 20.04
C GLY A 32 -3.03 8.13 18.54
N GLU A 33 -1.83 7.94 17.99
CA GLU A 33 -1.58 8.09 16.56
C GLU A 33 -2.11 6.88 15.78
N VAL A 34 -2.80 7.15 14.67
CA VAL A 34 -3.24 6.12 13.73
C VAL A 34 -2.36 6.18 12.49
N VAL A 35 -1.53 5.17 12.31
CA VAL A 35 -0.60 5.08 11.18
C VAL A 35 -1.09 4.04 10.18
N SER A 36 -1.34 4.46 8.94
CA SER A 36 -1.54 3.51 7.83
C SER A 36 -0.21 3.15 7.18
N ILE A 37 -0.02 1.87 6.87
CA ILE A 37 1.17 1.36 6.18
C ILE A 37 0.74 0.84 4.82
N ILE A 38 1.22 1.48 3.76
CA ILE A 38 0.93 1.14 2.36
C ILE A 38 2.20 0.80 1.60
N GLY A 39 2.07 0.18 0.44
CA GLY A 39 3.20 -0.17 -0.44
C GLY A 39 2.93 -1.45 -1.22
N PRO A 40 3.76 -1.79 -2.23
CA PRO A 40 3.64 -2.99 -3.05
C PRO A 40 3.66 -4.28 -2.23
N SER A 41 3.16 -5.38 -2.81
CA SER A 41 3.34 -6.72 -2.24
C SER A 41 4.83 -7.03 -2.11
N GLY A 42 5.24 -7.66 -1.02
CA GLY A 42 6.65 -7.96 -0.76
C GLY A 42 7.49 -6.79 -0.20
N SER A 43 6.93 -5.59 0.03
CA SER A 43 7.70 -4.46 0.57
C SER A 43 8.04 -4.54 2.07
N GLY A 44 7.66 -5.63 2.76
CA GLY A 44 8.00 -5.85 4.17
C GLY A 44 6.93 -5.45 5.20
N LYS A 45 5.73 -4.96 4.78
CA LYS A 45 4.66 -4.45 5.67
C LYS A 45 4.24 -5.45 6.77
N THR A 46 3.85 -6.65 6.36
CA THR A 46 3.45 -7.73 7.30
C THR A 46 4.62 -8.15 8.19
N THR A 47 5.85 -8.20 7.65
CA THR A 47 7.06 -8.52 8.43
C THR A 47 7.32 -7.48 9.51
N LEU A 48 7.18 -6.19 9.17
CA LEU A 48 7.27 -5.10 10.14
C LEU A 48 6.24 -5.26 11.26
N LEU A 49 4.95 -5.45 10.92
CA LEU A 49 3.91 -5.68 11.93
C LEU A 49 4.19 -6.91 12.79
N ARG A 50 4.66 -8.02 12.21
CA ARG A 50 4.98 -9.25 12.96
C ARG A 50 6.12 -9.03 13.95
N ILE A 51 7.13 -8.24 13.58
CA ILE A 51 8.23 -7.90 14.51
C ILE A 51 7.71 -7.02 15.64
N LEU A 52 6.91 -5.97 15.32
CA LEU A 52 6.30 -5.11 16.34
C LEU A 52 5.36 -5.88 17.27
N GLY A 53 4.66 -6.89 16.74
CA GLY A 53 3.79 -7.81 17.46
C GLY A 53 4.54 -8.95 18.18
N MET A 54 5.86 -8.98 18.14
CA MET A 54 6.72 -10.05 18.71
C MET A 54 6.41 -11.45 18.15
N LEU A 55 5.88 -11.52 16.94
CA LEU A 55 5.61 -12.77 16.22
C LEU A 55 6.79 -13.21 15.35
N ASP A 56 7.77 -12.32 15.16
CA ASP A 56 9.02 -12.56 14.46
C ASP A 56 10.13 -11.72 15.10
N ARG A 57 11.40 -12.11 14.88
CA ARG A 57 12.57 -11.38 15.37
C ARG A 57 13.31 -10.71 14.22
N PRO A 58 13.77 -9.47 14.38
CA PRO A 58 14.65 -8.82 13.42
C PRO A 58 16.05 -9.45 13.46
N THR A 59 16.84 -9.15 12.44
CA THR A 59 18.28 -9.52 12.40
C THR A 59 19.11 -8.54 13.21
N SER A 60 18.74 -7.26 13.19
CA SER A 60 19.39 -6.19 13.97
C SER A 60 18.43 -5.03 14.19
N GLY A 61 18.84 -4.07 15.01
CA GLY A 61 18.07 -2.89 15.36
C GLY A 61 17.37 -3.03 16.71
N GLN A 62 16.61 -1.99 17.08
CA GLN A 62 15.93 -1.89 18.36
C GLN A 62 14.47 -1.50 18.18
N VAL A 63 13.60 -2.05 19.00
CA VAL A 63 12.18 -1.67 19.07
C VAL A 63 11.81 -1.41 20.53
N LEU A 64 11.45 -0.16 20.82
CA LEU A 64 10.96 0.24 22.14
C LEU A 64 9.47 0.46 22.10
N ILE A 65 8.74 -0.12 23.06
CA ILE A 65 7.32 0.15 23.30
C ILE A 65 7.19 0.71 24.73
N GLU A 66 6.69 1.95 24.83
CA GLU A 66 6.66 2.69 26.10
C GLU A 66 8.06 2.76 26.80
N GLY A 67 9.12 2.84 26.01
CA GLY A 67 10.51 2.88 26.51
C GLY A 67 11.09 1.51 26.87
N GLU A 68 10.31 0.44 26.82
CA GLU A 68 10.80 -0.94 27.07
C GLU A 68 11.23 -1.60 25.75
N ASP A 69 12.44 -2.15 25.72
CA ASP A 69 12.95 -2.87 24.54
C ASP A 69 12.28 -4.25 24.46
N ILE A 70 11.45 -4.45 23.44
CA ILE A 70 10.71 -5.70 23.24
C ILE A 70 11.59 -6.85 22.77
N LEU A 71 12.81 -6.56 22.34
CA LEU A 71 13.78 -7.54 21.84
C LEU A 71 14.76 -7.98 22.93
N ALA A 72 14.80 -7.28 24.06
CA ALA A 72 15.69 -7.59 25.15
C ALA A 72 15.33 -8.94 25.81
N PRO A 73 16.33 -9.82 26.10
CA PRO A 73 16.08 -11.10 26.76
C PRO A 73 15.45 -10.98 28.16
N THR A 74 15.58 -9.80 28.77
CA THR A 74 15.07 -9.50 30.12
C THR A 74 13.61 -9.10 30.15
N THR A 75 13.01 -8.77 28.99
CA THR A 75 11.63 -8.34 28.93
C THR A 75 10.68 -9.53 28.76
N PRO A 76 9.84 -9.85 29.76
CA PRO A 76 8.93 -10.97 29.66
C PRO A 76 7.88 -10.73 28.55
N PRO A 77 7.74 -11.66 27.57
CA PRO A 77 6.76 -11.50 26.49
C PRO A 77 5.33 -11.29 26.99
N SER A 78 4.96 -11.87 28.13
CA SER A 78 3.63 -11.78 28.73
C SER A 78 3.23 -10.36 29.14
N GLN A 79 4.17 -9.53 29.57
CA GLN A 79 3.88 -8.13 29.92
C GLN A 79 3.63 -7.27 28.68
N LEU A 80 4.36 -7.54 27.60
CA LEU A 80 4.23 -6.80 26.35
C LEU A 80 2.97 -7.20 25.56
N HIS A 81 2.62 -8.49 25.59
CA HIS A 81 1.36 -8.97 24.97
C HIS A 81 0.10 -8.37 25.59
N GLN A 82 0.16 -7.87 26.84
CA GLN A 82 -0.95 -7.14 27.44
C GLN A 82 -1.09 -5.74 26.86
N LYS A 83 0.00 -5.13 26.39
CA LYS A 83 0.00 -3.78 25.81
C LYS A 83 -0.34 -3.77 24.32
N LEU A 84 -0.13 -4.90 23.64
CA LEU A 84 -0.25 -5.05 22.19
C LEU A 84 -1.39 -5.97 21.81
N GLY A 85 -2.27 -5.52 20.94
CA GLY A 85 -3.25 -6.34 20.25
C GLY A 85 -2.83 -6.58 18.79
N PHE A 86 -3.07 -7.78 18.28
CA PHE A 86 -2.82 -8.12 16.88
C PHE A 86 -4.09 -8.66 16.23
N VAL A 87 -4.49 -8.06 15.12
CA VAL A 87 -5.62 -8.49 14.29
C VAL A 87 -5.08 -8.94 12.94
N PHE A 88 -5.20 -10.23 12.67
CA PHE A 88 -4.70 -10.87 11.46
C PHE A 88 -5.63 -10.69 10.27
N GLN A 89 -5.09 -10.88 9.07
CA GLN A 89 -5.83 -10.96 7.82
C GLN A 89 -6.84 -12.13 7.83
N GLN A 90 -6.42 -13.29 8.32
CA GLN A 90 -7.30 -14.41 8.63
C GLN A 90 -7.83 -14.23 10.05
N PHE A 91 -9.11 -14.51 10.27
CA PHE A 91 -9.81 -14.24 11.53
C PHE A 91 -9.21 -14.99 12.73
N ASN A 92 -8.65 -16.18 12.48
CA ASN A 92 -8.00 -17.05 13.46
C ASN A 92 -8.85 -17.31 14.73
N LEU A 93 -10.17 -17.39 14.57
CA LEU A 93 -11.05 -17.80 15.66
C LEU A 93 -10.90 -19.28 15.93
N PHE A 94 -11.02 -19.68 17.18
CA PHE A 94 -11.04 -21.08 17.57
C PHE A 94 -12.37 -21.70 17.13
N PRO A 95 -12.38 -22.65 16.17
CA PRO A 95 -13.62 -23.13 15.55
C PRO A 95 -14.49 -23.97 16.47
N HIS A 96 -13.93 -24.51 17.54
CA HIS A 96 -14.62 -25.34 18.56
C HIS A 96 -15.17 -24.52 19.73
N LEU A 97 -14.98 -23.22 19.75
CA LEU A 97 -15.53 -22.30 20.76
C LEU A 97 -16.58 -21.40 20.14
N THR A 98 -17.58 -21.02 20.92
CA THR A 98 -18.53 -19.96 20.54
C THR A 98 -17.79 -18.62 20.37
N VAL A 99 -18.44 -17.62 19.82
CA VAL A 99 -17.92 -16.25 19.75
C VAL A 99 -17.56 -15.75 21.15
N LEU A 100 -18.47 -15.90 22.10
CA LEU A 100 -18.23 -15.54 23.50
C LEU A 100 -17.03 -16.30 24.09
N GLY A 101 -16.97 -17.61 23.84
CA GLY A 101 -15.87 -18.47 24.30
C GLY A 101 -14.50 -18.02 23.75
N ASN A 102 -14.45 -17.60 22.48
CA ASN A 102 -13.24 -17.03 21.87
C ASN A 102 -12.75 -15.77 22.58
N ILE A 103 -13.66 -14.91 23.02
CA ILE A 103 -13.32 -13.66 23.69
C ILE A 103 -12.95 -13.90 25.15
N MET A 104 -13.69 -14.78 25.85
CA MET A 104 -13.43 -15.11 27.24
C MET A 104 -12.12 -15.86 27.47
N LEU A 105 -11.61 -16.58 26.46
CA LEU A 105 -10.48 -17.50 26.59
C LEU A 105 -9.24 -16.84 27.23
N ALA A 106 -8.84 -15.67 26.73
CA ALA A 106 -7.67 -14.97 27.27
C ALA A 106 -7.93 -14.44 28.70
N LEU A 107 -9.15 -13.96 28.99
CA LEU A 107 -9.54 -13.47 30.31
C LEU A 107 -9.47 -14.58 31.36
N THR A 108 -10.00 -15.75 31.06
CA THR A 108 -10.10 -16.85 32.01
C THR A 108 -8.81 -17.66 32.14
N LYS A 109 -8.12 -17.95 30.98
CA LYS A 109 -6.93 -18.81 30.98
C LYS A 109 -5.63 -18.07 31.22
N VAL A 110 -5.52 -16.81 30.79
CA VAL A 110 -4.28 -16.03 30.95
C VAL A 110 -4.37 -15.09 32.15
N HIS A 111 -5.50 -14.38 32.29
CA HIS A 111 -5.69 -13.42 33.38
C HIS A 111 -6.38 -14.01 34.61
N HIS A 112 -6.75 -15.31 34.60
CA HIS A 112 -7.41 -16.01 35.68
C HIS A 112 -8.64 -15.27 36.23
N MET A 113 -9.35 -14.54 35.34
CA MET A 113 -10.55 -13.79 35.72
C MET A 113 -11.70 -14.77 36.02
N PRO A 114 -12.49 -14.53 37.08
CA PRO A 114 -13.72 -15.30 37.34
C PRO A 114 -14.69 -15.27 36.15
N ASP A 115 -15.31 -16.42 35.84
CA ASP A 115 -16.14 -16.62 34.66
C ASP A 115 -17.26 -15.59 34.52
N ASP A 116 -17.94 -15.22 35.60
CA ASP A 116 -19.02 -14.22 35.56
C ASP A 116 -18.51 -12.84 35.11
N LYS A 117 -17.34 -12.42 35.62
CA LYS A 117 -16.72 -11.13 35.25
C LYS A 117 -16.21 -11.18 33.82
N ALA A 118 -15.57 -12.30 33.42
CA ALA A 118 -15.09 -12.50 32.06
C ALA A 118 -16.25 -12.48 31.05
N ARG A 119 -17.38 -13.12 31.39
CA ARG A 119 -18.58 -13.14 30.57
C ARG A 119 -19.15 -11.74 30.37
N GLN A 120 -19.31 -10.97 31.45
CA GLN A 120 -19.85 -9.60 31.35
C GLN A 120 -18.95 -8.73 30.47
N LEU A 121 -17.63 -8.71 30.72
CA LEU A 121 -16.68 -7.94 29.93
C LEU A 121 -16.65 -8.35 28.45
N ALA A 122 -16.79 -9.64 28.19
CA ALA A 122 -16.85 -10.16 26.81
C ALA A 122 -18.14 -9.73 26.08
N LEU A 123 -19.29 -9.75 26.77
CA LEU A 123 -20.57 -9.28 26.21
C LEU A 123 -20.54 -7.77 25.94
N ASP A 124 -20.00 -6.98 26.85
CA ASP A 124 -19.83 -5.54 26.68
C ASP A 124 -18.93 -5.24 25.47
N THR A 125 -17.85 -6.03 25.31
CA THR A 125 -16.95 -5.89 24.16
C THR A 125 -17.62 -6.31 22.84
N LEU A 126 -18.43 -7.36 22.85
CA LEU A 126 -19.23 -7.77 21.68
C LEU A 126 -20.25 -6.70 21.27
N ALA A 127 -20.87 -6.02 22.25
CA ALA A 127 -21.79 -4.92 21.97
C ALA A 127 -21.07 -3.77 21.25
N ARG A 128 -19.82 -3.43 21.62
CA ARG A 128 -19.01 -2.39 20.95
C ARG A 128 -18.73 -2.69 19.48
N VAL A 129 -18.65 -3.96 19.10
CA VAL A 129 -18.43 -4.38 17.70
C VAL A 129 -19.73 -4.82 17.01
N SER A 130 -20.91 -4.55 17.62
CA SER A 130 -22.24 -4.91 17.10
C SER A 130 -22.40 -6.41 16.83
N LEU A 131 -21.99 -7.24 17.80
CA LEU A 131 -22.09 -8.72 17.76
C LEU A 131 -22.69 -9.35 19.01
N ALA A 132 -23.34 -8.59 19.88
CA ALA A 132 -23.90 -9.09 21.15
C ALA A 132 -24.87 -10.27 20.93
N GLU A 133 -25.74 -10.19 19.92
CA GLU A 133 -26.72 -11.24 19.56
C GLU A 133 -26.08 -12.52 18.96
N LYS A 134 -24.81 -12.49 18.64
CA LYS A 134 -24.03 -13.63 18.11
C LYS A 134 -23.12 -14.27 19.15
N ALA A 135 -23.25 -13.91 20.44
CA ALA A 135 -22.40 -14.42 21.51
C ALA A 135 -22.28 -15.95 21.55
N ASP A 136 -23.41 -16.64 21.41
CA ASP A 136 -23.47 -18.11 21.48
C ASP A 136 -23.33 -18.79 20.11
N ALA A 137 -23.13 -18.02 19.03
CA ALA A 137 -22.91 -18.56 17.69
C ALA A 137 -21.49 -19.18 17.56
N MET A 138 -21.39 -20.20 16.70
CA MET A 138 -20.09 -20.80 16.33
C MET A 138 -19.47 -20.01 15.19
N PRO A 139 -18.12 -19.89 15.10
CA PRO A 139 -17.44 -19.16 14.03
C PRO A 139 -17.87 -19.56 12.63
N ALA A 140 -18.10 -20.85 12.39
CA ALA A 140 -18.52 -21.37 11.07
C ALA A 140 -19.89 -20.85 10.60
N THR A 141 -20.75 -20.34 11.50
CA THR A 141 -22.07 -19.80 11.17
C THR A 141 -22.08 -18.30 10.95
N LEU A 142 -20.91 -17.65 11.10
CA LEU A 142 -20.75 -16.22 10.93
C LEU A 142 -20.32 -15.86 9.51
N SER A 143 -20.76 -14.69 9.01
CA SER A 143 -20.18 -14.09 7.83
C SER A 143 -18.71 -13.67 8.07
N GLY A 144 -17.92 -13.50 7.01
CA GLY A 144 -16.53 -13.06 7.15
C GLY A 144 -16.37 -11.75 7.92
N GLY A 145 -17.26 -10.77 7.68
CA GLY A 145 -17.28 -9.51 8.43
C GLY A 145 -17.59 -9.68 9.91
N GLN A 146 -18.50 -10.60 10.25
CA GLN A 146 -18.82 -10.95 11.64
C GLN A 146 -17.63 -11.66 12.31
N GLN A 147 -16.97 -12.60 11.60
CA GLN A 147 -15.76 -13.26 12.12
C GLN A 147 -14.64 -12.26 12.40
N GLN A 148 -14.43 -11.29 11.50
CA GLN A 148 -13.40 -10.26 11.68
C GLN A 148 -13.74 -9.34 12.87
N ARG A 149 -15.00 -8.94 13.02
CA ARG A 149 -15.43 -8.15 14.20
C ARG A 149 -15.27 -8.93 15.50
N ALA A 150 -15.52 -10.24 15.49
CA ALA A 150 -15.25 -11.11 16.63
C ALA A 150 -13.75 -11.21 16.95
N ALA A 151 -12.88 -11.29 15.93
CA ALA A 151 -11.43 -11.26 16.11
C ALA A 151 -10.95 -9.92 16.68
N ILE A 152 -11.52 -8.81 16.22
CA ILE A 152 -11.28 -7.48 16.82
C ILE A 152 -11.73 -7.45 18.29
N ALA A 153 -12.94 -7.94 18.61
CA ALA A 153 -13.44 -7.99 19.98
C ALA A 153 -12.54 -8.83 20.89
N ARG A 154 -12.05 -9.98 20.41
CA ARG A 154 -11.09 -10.83 21.14
C ARG A 154 -9.80 -10.08 21.48
N THR A 155 -9.36 -9.19 20.62
CA THR A 155 -8.21 -8.33 20.88
C THR A 155 -8.54 -7.21 21.85
N LEU A 156 -9.67 -6.54 21.66
CA LEU A 156 -10.10 -5.39 22.46
C LEU A 156 -10.42 -5.72 23.94
N VAL A 157 -10.89 -6.93 24.22
CA VAL A 157 -11.27 -7.34 25.58
C VAL A 157 -10.10 -7.26 26.57
N LEU A 158 -8.87 -7.38 26.05
CA LEU A 158 -7.63 -7.25 26.84
C LEU A 158 -7.21 -5.79 27.10
N LYS A 159 -7.95 -4.83 26.55
CA LYS A 159 -7.69 -3.39 26.65
C LYS A 159 -6.26 -3.00 26.24
N PRO A 160 -5.80 -3.42 25.05
CA PRO A 160 -4.46 -3.10 24.60
C PRO A 160 -4.31 -1.59 24.39
N LYS A 161 -3.09 -1.07 24.57
CA LYS A 161 -2.74 0.33 24.27
C LYS A 161 -2.47 0.56 22.79
N ILE A 162 -2.02 -0.48 22.10
CA ILE A 162 -1.65 -0.47 20.69
C ILE A 162 -2.35 -1.64 20.00
N ILE A 163 -2.93 -1.39 18.83
CA ILE A 163 -3.48 -2.45 17.97
C ILE A 163 -2.80 -2.45 16.61
N LEU A 164 -2.28 -3.61 16.23
CA LEU A 164 -1.68 -3.87 14.93
C LEU A 164 -2.70 -4.60 14.05
N PHE A 165 -3.04 -4.02 12.91
CA PHE A 165 -3.97 -4.59 11.94
C PHE A 165 -3.22 -5.00 10.67
N ASP A 166 -3.19 -6.29 10.37
CA ASP A 166 -2.62 -6.83 9.14
C ASP A 166 -3.73 -7.14 8.15
N GLU A 167 -3.96 -6.23 7.21
CA GLU A 167 -4.98 -6.32 6.16
C GLU A 167 -6.38 -6.74 6.65
N PRO A 168 -6.98 -6.04 7.61
CA PRO A 168 -8.17 -6.50 8.32
C PRO A 168 -9.43 -6.66 7.45
N THR A 169 -9.38 -6.29 6.17
CA THR A 169 -10.54 -6.36 5.25
C THR A 169 -10.24 -7.05 3.93
N SER A 170 -9.05 -7.62 3.74
CA SER A 170 -8.65 -8.24 2.46
C SER A 170 -9.38 -9.56 2.16
N ALA A 171 -9.74 -10.31 3.20
CA ALA A 171 -10.46 -11.58 3.09
C ALA A 171 -12.00 -11.41 3.08
N LEU A 172 -12.51 -10.17 2.93
CA LEU A 172 -13.94 -9.86 3.03
C LEU A 172 -14.56 -9.49 1.68
N ASP A 173 -15.80 -9.90 1.49
CA ASP A 173 -16.62 -9.38 0.40
C ASP A 173 -16.85 -7.87 0.53
N PRO A 174 -16.95 -7.12 -0.58
CA PRO A 174 -17.08 -5.67 -0.57
C PRO A 174 -18.19 -5.13 0.33
N THR A 175 -19.31 -5.87 0.44
CA THR A 175 -20.47 -5.50 1.27
C THR A 175 -20.18 -5.52 2.77
N MET A 176 -19.25 -6.38 3.21
CA MET A 176 -18.90 -6.57 4.62
C MET A 176 -17.78 -5.63 5.09
N VAL A 177 -17.04 -5.06 4.16
CA VAL A 177 -15.89 -4.20 4.44
C VAL A 177 -16.27 -2.97 5.25
N ALA A 178 -17.40 -2.34 4.89
CA ALA A 178 -17.85 -1.09 5.53
C ALA A 178 -18.10 -1.26 7.03
N GLU A 179 -18.64 -2.41 7.47
CA GLU A 179 -18.91 -2.72 8.87
C GLU A 179 -17.61 -2.82 9.69
N VAL A 180 -16.62 -3.56 9.17
CA VAL A 180 -15.31 -3.71 9.84
C VAL A 180 -14.56 -2.37 9.88
N GLN A 181 -14.57 -1.61 8.79
CA GLN A 181 -13.99 -0.27 8.77
C GLN A 181 -14.70 0.67 9.75
N GLY A 182 -16.01 0.54 9.92
CA GLY A 182 -16.79 1.30 10.89
C GLY A 182 -16.30 1.08 12.33
N VAL A 183 -16.05 -0.19 12.71
CA VAL A 183 -15.47 -0.53 14.01
C VAL A 183 -14.08 0.07 14.17
N ILE A 184 -13.20 -0.06 13.17
CA ILE A 184 -11.83 0.49 13.26
C ILE A 184 -11.85 2.03 13.38
N ARG A 185 -12.75 2.72 12.65
CA ARG A 185 -12.95 4.19 12.81
C ARG A 185 -13.43 4.58 14.20
N LEU A 186 -14.29 3.77 14.82
CA LEU A 186 -14.73 4.01 16.21
C LEU A 186 -13.52 3.95 17.15
N LEU A 187 -12.66 2.93 17.02
CA LEU A 187 -11.45 2.78 17.84
C LEU A 187 -10.47 3.94 17.65
N ALA A 188 -10.33 4.43 16.42
CA ALA A 188 -9.53 5.62 16.12
C ALA A 188 -10.05 6.86 16.87
N LYS A 189 -11.36 7.06 16.87
CA LYS A 189 -12.00 8.18 17.60
C LYS A 189 -11.85 8.08 19.12
N GLU A 190 -11.73 6.87 19.66
CA GLU A 190 -11.47 6.62 21.08
C GLU A 190 -10.02 6.89 21.49
N GLY A 191 -9.15 7.24 20.54
CA GLY A 191 -7.74 7.60 20.79
C GLY A 191 -6.80 6.40 20.93
N LEU A 192 -7.18 5.22 20.44
CA LEU A 192 -6.30 4.06 20.42
C LEU A 192 -5.14 4.26 19.43
N THR A 193 -3.94 3.90 19.86
CA THR A 193 -2.78 3.87 18.96
C THR A 193 -2.91 2.67 18.01
N MET A 194 -2.87 2.91 16.72
CA MET A 194 -3.08 1.84 15.72
C MET A 194 -2.08 1.91 14.57
N LEU A 195 -1.59 0.74 14.16
CA LEU A 195 -0.88 0.55 12.91
C LEU A 195 -1.69 -0.35 12.00
N ILE A 196 -2.00 0.11 10.80
CA ILE A 196 -2.93 -0.57 9.89
C ILE A 196 -2.26 -0.79 8.55
N VAL A 197 -1.88 -2.03 8.24
CA VAL A 197 -1.50 -2.43 6.88
C VAL A 197 -2.76 -2.61 6.06
N THR A 198 -2.84 -1.96 4.90
CA THR A 198 -3.98 -2.10 4.01
C THR A 198 -3.63 -1.77 2.57
N HIS A 199 -4.29 -2.45 1.62
CA HIS A 199 -4.28 -2.12 0.19
C HIS A 199 -5.45 -1.21 -0.22
N ARG A 200 -6.33 -0.81 0.71
CA ARG A 200 -7.47 0.07 0.44
C ARG A 200 -7.08 1.53 0.64
N MET A 201 -6.64 2.19 -0.42
CA MET A 201 -6.08 3.55 -0.38
C MET A 201 -7.05 4.58 0.23
N ARG A 202 -8.35 4.52 -0.14
CA ARG A 202 -9.37 5.41 0.46
C ARG A 202 -9.48 5.24 1.97
N PHE A 203 -9.51 3.98 2.44
CA PHE A 203 -9.58 3.69 3.87
C PHE A 203 -8.33 4.17 4.60
N ALA A 204 -7.13 3.88 4.06
CA ALA A 204 -5.87 4.35 4.63
C ALA A 204 -5.85 5.88 4.78
N ARG A 205 -6.24 6.60 3.72
CA ARG A 205 -6.30 8.06 3.70
C ARG A 205 -7.29 8.63 4.72
N ASP A 206 -8.48 8.00 4.83
CA ASP A 206 -9.59 8.56 5.61
C ASP A 206 -9.48 8.28 7.11
N ILE A 207 -8.72 7.26 7.53
CA ILE A 207 -8.60 6.87 8.94
C ILE A 207 -7.31 7.34 9.59
N ALA A 208 -6.22 7.41 8.85
CA ALA A 208 -4.90 7.66 9.40
C ALA A 208 -4.65 9.14 9.66
N SER A 209 -3.92 9.44 10.73
CA SER A 209 -3.30 10.74 10.97
C SER A 209 -1.95 10.85 10.25
N ARG A 210 -1.32 9.71 9.95
CA ARG A 210 -0.01 9.59 9.30
C ARG A 210 0.05 8.34 8.44
N THR A 211 0.77 8.38 7.33
CA THR A 211 0.90 7.28 6.38
C THR A 211 2.37 7.00 6.10
N PHE A 212 2.73 5.73 6.19
CA PHE A 212 4.03 5.19 5.82
C PHE A 212 3.93 4.52 4.45
N PHE A 213 4.79 4.90 3.52
CA PHE A 213 4.95 4.18 2.27
C PHE A 213 6.22 3.32 2.33
N LEU A 214 6.03 2.00 2.30
CA LEU A 214 7.13 1.04 2.29
C LEU A 214 7.40 0.55 0.87
N HIS A 215 8.68 0.59 0.48
CA HIS A 215 9.14 0.09 -0.82
C HIS A 215 10.48 -0.63 -0.65
N GLN A 216 10.56 -1.87 -1.15
CA GLN A 216 11.79 -2.70 -1.12
C GLN A 216 12.49 -2.76 0.27
N GLY A 217 11.70 -2.90 1.32
CA GLY A 217 12.22 -3.00 2.69
C GLY A 217 12.53 -1.67 3.38
N HIS A 218 12.42 -0.53 2.69
CA HIS A 218 12.67 0.79 3.24
C HIS A 218 11.37 1.56 3.53
N LEU A 219 11.40 2.41 4.53
CA LEU A 219 10.40 3.45 4.74
C LEU A 219 10.75 4.62 3.81
N LEU A 220 10.16 4.62 2.59
CA LEU A 220 10.53 5.57 1.54
C LEU A 220 9.89 6.94 1.75
N GLU A 221 8.64 6.98 2.20
CA GLU A 221 7.96 8.21 2.60
C GLU A 221 7.18 8.04 3.89
N ASP A 222 7.15 9.10 4.67
CA ASP A 222 6.49 9.24 5.96
C ASP A 222 5.87 10.64 6.04
N GLY A 223 4.56 10.72 6.10
CA GLY A 223 3.87 12.00 6.08
C GLY A 223 2.38 11.91 6.38
N THR A 224 1.71 13.06 6.35
CA THR A 224 0.25 13.10 6.45
C THR A 224 -0.40 12.42 5.24
N PRO A 225 -1.63 11.89 5.38
CA PRO A 225 -2.35 11.34 4.23
C PRO A 225 -2.45 12.32 3.05
N SER A 226 -2.59 13.61 3.31
CA SER A 226 -2.63 14.61 2.23
C SER A 226 -1.31 14.69 1.46
N GLN A 227 -0.16 14.60 2.15
CA GLN A 227 1.15 14.59 1.50
C GLN A 227 1.32 13.33 0.66
N ILE A 228 1.10 12.16 1.25
CA ILE A 228 1.36 10.87 0.59
C ILE A 228 0.39 10.62 -0.58
N PHE A 229 -0.91 10.94 -0.43
CA PHE A 229 -1.92 10.60 -1.45
C PHE A 229 -2.16 11.70 -2.49
N ARG A 230 -1.85 12.98 -2.21
CA ARG A 230 -2.09 14.08 -3.15
C ARG A 230 -0.81 14.68 -3.71
N ASN A 231 0.27 14.69 -2.92
CA ASN A 231 1.53 15.32 -3.32
C ASN A 231 2.73 14.46 -2.89
N PRO A 232 2.81 13.19 -3.36
CA PRO A 232 3.93 12.32 -3.05
C PRO A 232 5.23 12.88 -3.62
N GLN A 233 6.30 12.83 -2.83
CA GLN A 233 7.60 13.37 -3.21
C GLN A 233 8.43 12.35 -4.01
N GLN A 234 8.23 11.04 -3.73
CA GLN A 234 8.97 9.98 -4.39
C GLN A 234 8.21 9.47 -5.62
N PRO A 235 8.88 9.21 -6.74
CA PRO A 235 8.26 8.66 -7.96
C PRO A 235 7.54 7.32 -7.70
N GLU A 236 8.13 6.46 -6.86
CA GLU A 236 7.58 5.15 -6.52
C GLU A 236 6.28 5.28 -5.72
N THR A 237 6.23 6.22 -4.78
CA THR A 237 5.00 6.51 -4.02
C THR A 237 3.92 7.03 -4.95
N ARG A 238 4.26 7.96 -5.86
CA ARG A 238 3.33 8.52 -6.84
C ARG A 238 2.76 7.43 -7.74
N ALA A 239 3.63 6.59 -8.31
CA ALA A 239 3.23 5.50 -9.17
C ALA A 239 2.28 4.51 -8.46
N PHE A 240 2.56 4.21 -7.18
CA PHE A 240 1.75 3.30 -6.39
C PHE A 240 0.40 3.90 -5.99
N VAL A 241 0.39 5.13 -5.49
CA VAL A 241 -0.82 5.78 -4.95
C VAL A 241 -1.81 6.10 -6.07
N HIS A 242 -1.33 6.61 -7.20
CA HIS A 242 -2.17 6.90 -8.37
C HIS A 242 -2.47 5.65 -9.20
N GLN A 243 -1.95 4.49 -8.82
CA GLN A 243 -2.12 3.23 -9.57
C GLN A 243 -1.73 3.41 -11.05
N ILE A 244 -0.59 4.07 -11.27
CA ILE A 244 -0.11 4.35 -12.62
C ILE A 244 0.29 3.04 -13.30
N ARG A 245 -0.36 2.75 -14.41
CA ARG A 245 0.01 1.67 -15.34
C ARG A 245 0.92 2.23 -16.40
N THR A 246 2.06 1.63 -16.56
CA THR A 246 3.06 2.08 -17.54
C THR A 246 3.35 0.99 -18.56
N LEU A 247 3.24 1.36 -19.83
CA LEU A 247 3.74 0.58 -20.96
C LEU A 247 5.00 1.28 -21.47
N ARG A 248 6.11 0.54 -21.55
CA ARG A 248 7.43 1.10 -21.95
C ARG A 248 8.00 0.44 -23.17
N PHE A 249 8.58 1.26 -24.03
CA PHE A 249 9.37 0.82 -25.19
C PHE A 249 10.72 1.52 -25.18
N ALA A 250 11.77 0.78 -25.52
CA ALA A 250 13.12 1.30 -25.75
C ALA A 250 13.49 1.04 -27.21
N ILE A 251 13.72 2.11 -27.98
CA ILE A 251 14.11 2.06 -29.37
C ILE A 251 15.59 2.43 -29.45
N ALA A 252 16.44 1.44 -29.65
CA ALA A 252 17.89 1.62 -29.74
C ALA A 252 18.41 1.67 -31.19
N SER A 253 17.58 1.32 -32.17
CA SER A 253 17.95 1.28 -33.62
C SER A 253 16.72 1.37 -34.51
N ARG A 254 16.94 1.58 -35.83
CA ARG A 254 15.86 1.57 -36.84
C ARG A 254 15.16 0.22 -37.01
N GLN A 255 15.74 -0.87 -36.51
CA GLN A 255 15.18 -2.22 -36.62
C GLN A 255 14.35 -2.56 -35.39
N PHE A 256 13.32 -1.75 -35.09
CA PHE A 256 12.32 -2.09 -34.10
C PHE A 256 11.00 -2.48 -34.78
N ASP A 257 10.23 -3.34 -34.13
CA ASP A 257 8.93 -3.76 -34.66
C ASP A 257 7.84 -2.72 -34.28
N PHE A 258 7.62 -1.81 -35.24
CA PHE A 258 6.61 -0.76 -35.11
C PHE A 258 5.18 -1.34 -34.95
N TYR A 259 4.87 -2.40 -35.70
CA TYR A 259 3.53 -2.99 -35.66
C TYR A 259 3.27 -3.69 -34.33
N ASP A 260 4.26 -4.38 -33.77
CA ASP A 260 4.15 -5.00 -32.44
C ASP A 260 3.99 -3.92 -31.37
N MET A 261 4.75 -2.83 -31.40
CA MET A 261 4.61 -1.70 -30.49
C MET A 261 3.20 -1.11 -30.53
N MET A 262 2.66 -0.83 -31.72
CA MET A 262 1.30 -0.31 -31.88
C MET A 262 0.24 -1.30 -31.41
N SER A 263 0.45 -2.61 -31.62
CA SER A 263 -0.42 -3.66 -31.10
C SER A 263 -0.44 -3.68 -29.56
N GLN A 264 0.73 -3.54 -28.92
CA GLN A 264 0.83 -3.48 -27.47
C GLN A 264 0.15 -2.24 -26.89
N ILE A 265 0.28 -1.06 -27.54
CA ILE A 265 -0.43 0.16 -27.13
C ILE A 265 -1.95 -0.05 -27.18
N ARG A 266 -2.47 -0.64 -28.27
CA ARG A 266 -3.91 -0.95 -28.41
C ARG A 266 -4.38 -1.92 -27.33
N GLN A 267 -3.62 -2.99 -27.07
CA GLN A 267 -3.93 -3.96 -26.01
C GLN A 267 -3.91 -3.30 -24.62
N PHE A 268 -2.99 -2.38 -24.37
CA PHE A 268 -2.94 -1.60 -23.15
C PHE A 268 -4.22 -0.77 -22.98
N CYS A 269 -4.63 -0.03 -24.01
CA CYS A 269 -5.87 0.78 -23.97
C CYS A 269 -7.13 -0.08 -23.73
N ILE A 270 -7.22 -1.25 -24.35
CA ILE A 270 -8.32 -2.19 -24.14
C ILE A 270 -8.32 -2.75 -22.71
N ARG A 271 -7.14 -3.17 -22.23
CA ARG A 271 -6.97 -3.75 -20.88
C ARG A 271 -7.40 -2.82 -19.77
N TYR A 272 -7.13 -1.52 -19.90
CA TYR A 272 -7.42 -0.52 -18.88
C TYR A 272 -8.69 0.31 -19.20
N ALA A 273 -9.53 -0.15 -20.15
CA ALA A 273 -10.78 0.45 -20.52
C ALA A 273 -10.70 1.94 -20.92
N ILE A 274 -9.61 2.31 -21.61
CA ILE A 274 -9.37 3.67 -22.17
C ILE A 274 -9.36 3.65 -23.69
N ALA A 275 -10.29 2.95 -24.30
CA ALA A 275 -10.37 2.80 -25.76
C ALA A 275 -10.55 4.13 -26.50
N GLU A 276 -11.19 5.11 -25.87
CA GLU A 276 -11.36 6.48 -26.41
C GLU A 276 -10.05 7.26 -26.54
N LYS A 277 -9.03 6.88 -25.77
CA LYS A 277 -7.68 7.48 -25.81
C LYS A 277 -6.72 6.76 -26.75
N MET A 278 -7.16 5.66 -27.35
CA MET A 278 -6.31 4.81 -28.20
C MET A 278 -5.81 5.55 -29.45
N ASP A 279 -6.72 6.22 -30.16
CA ASP A 279 -6.37 6.95 -31.38
C ASP A 279 -5.44 8.15 -31.08
N PRO A 280 -5.73 9.01 -30.10
CA PRO A 280 -4.80 10.05 -29.68
C PRO A 280 -3.41 9.51 -29.33
N ILE A 281 -3.29 8.45 -28.50
CA ILE A 281 -2.01 7.88 -28.09
C ILE A 281 -1.24 7.35 -29.30
N THR A 282 -1.89 6.57 -30.17
CA THR A 282 -1.24 5.99 -31.36
C THR A 282 -0.76 7.04 -32.31
N HIS A 283 -1.56 8.09 -32.62
CA HIS A 283 -1.14 9.18 -33.48
C HIS A 283 0.01 10.01 -32.91
N ILE A 284 -0.03 10.35 -31.62
CA ILE A 284 1.09 11.05 -30.96
C ILE A 284 2.38 10.25 -31.09
N VAL A 285 2.35 8.94 -30.83
CA VAL A 285 3.54 8.08 -30.92
C VAL A 285 4.02 7.97 -32.39
N GLU A 286 3.12 7.78 -33.34
CA GLU A 286 3.43 7.65 -34.77
C GLU A 286 4.06 8.92 -35.33
N GLU A 287 3.42 10.06 -35.15
CA GLU A 287 3.91 11.35 -35.65
C GLU A 287 5.21 11.79 -34.96
N MET A 288 5.36 11.53 -33.66
CA MET A 288 6.61 11.79 -32.96
C MET A 288 7.77 10.93 -33.50
N LEU A 289 7.53 9.66 -33.81
CA LEU A 289 8.53 8.80 -34.41
C LEU A 289 8.91 9.27 -35.82
N LEU A 290 7.98 9.83 -36.61
CA LEU A 290 8.26 10.44 -37.91
C LEU A 290 9.13 11.70 -37.76
N LEU A 291 8.81 12.58 -36.81
CA LEU A 291 9.57 13.80 -36.53
C LEU A 291 11.00 13.52 -36.02
N LEU A 292 11.17 12.44 -35.25
CA LEU A 292 12.47 12.01 -34.77
C LEU A 292 13.39 11.48 -35.90
N GLY A 293 12.84 10.93 -36.95
CA GLY A 293 13.44 10.61 -38.25
C GLY A 293 14.66 9.68 -38.24
N ASN A 294 15.75 10.11 -37.68
CA ASN A 294 16.96 9.32 -37.54
C ASN A 294 17.16 8.85 -36.12
N TYR A 295 16.90 7.54 -35.85
CA TYR A 295 17.13 6.90 -34.54
C TYR A 295 18.62 6.64 -34.28
N ASN A 296 19.47 7.65 -34.45
CA ASN A 296 20.90 7.54 -34.16
C ASN A 296 21.17 7.62 -32.64
N SER A 297 20.18 8.07 -31.89
CA SER A 297 20.19 8.13 -30.41
C SER A 297 19.03 7.33 -29.84
N PRO A 298 19.20 6.69 -28.68
CA PRO A 298 18.12 5.92 -28.06
C PRO A 298 16.89 6.78 -27.78
N VAL A 299 15.71 6.24 -28.09
CA VAL A 299 14.41 6.83 -27.76
C VAL A 299 13.67 5.92 -26.82
N SER A 300 13.13 6.44 -25.73
CA SER A 300 12.20 5.71 -24.89
C SER A 300 10.80 6.31 -24.97
N ILE A 301 9.80 5.46 -25.06
CA ILE A 301 8.38 5.82 -25.09
C ILE A 301 7.71 5.18 -23.89
N GLU A 302 6.96 5.96 -23.14
CA GLU A 302 6.17 5.51 -22.00
C GLU A 302 4.73 5.97 -22.17
N VAL A 303 3.78 5.04 -22.11
CA VAL A 303 2.35 5.34 -21.99
C VAL A 303 1.97 5.09 -20.54
N ASN A 304 1.58 6.14 -19.84
CA ASN A 304 1.22 6.12 -18.43
C ASN A 304 -0.27 6.40 -18.28
N HIS A 305 -1.00 5.52 -17.58
CA HIS A 305 -2.41 5.70 -17.25
C HIS A 305 -2.64 5.58 -15.76
N SER A 306 -3.32 6.56 -15.16
CA SER A 306 -3.76 6.54 -13.77
C SER A 306 -5.16 5.94 -13.66
N GLU A 307 -5.28 4.75 -13.07
CA GLU A 307 -6.60 4.13 -12.82
C GLU A 307 -7.43 4.92 -11.79
N LEU A 308 -6.79 5.77 -10.98
CA LEU A 308 -7.45 6.54 -9.93
C LEU A 308 -8.13 7.80 -10.48
N ASP A 309 -7.41 8.55 -11.33
CA ASP A 309 -7.82 9.87 -11.81
C ASP A 309 -8.32 9.80 -13.26
N GLY A 310 -8.01 8.72 -13.98
CA GLY A 310 -8.31 8.56 -15.40
C GLY A 310 -7.31 9.27 -16.32
N ASP A 311 -6.30 9.95 -15.76
CA ASP A 311 -5.32 10.70 -16.54
C ASP A 311 -4.41 9.77 -17.33
N THR A 312 -4.08 10.16 -18.56
CA THR A 312 -3.21 9.39 -19.44
C THR A 312 -2.18 10.31 -20.09
N HIS A 313 -0.93 9.93 -20.00
CA HIS A 313 0.18 10.70 -20.56
C HIS A 313 1.05 9.81 -21.44
N VAL A 314 1.50 10.37 -22.56
CA VAL A 314 2.57 9.77 -23.39
C VAL A 314 3.84 10.56 -23.10
N ALA A 315 4.89 9.89 -22.64
CA ALA A 315 6.20 10.51 -22.44
C ALA A 315 7.22 9.91 -23.44
N ILE A 316 7.94 10.80 -24.13
CA ILE A 316 8.98 10.41 -25.09
C ILE A 316 10.28 11.08 -24.67
N VAL A 317 11.29 10.26 -24.40
CA VAL A 317 12.65 10.73 -24.08
C VAL A 317 13.57 10.44 -25.25
N HIS A 318 14.20 11.48 -25.78
CA HIS A 318 15.19 11.39 -26.84
C HIS A 318 16.56 11.78 -26.30
N GLN A 319 17.47 10.84 -26.27
CA GLN A 319 18.83 11.06 -25.79
C GLN A 319 19.67 11.82 -26.83
N GLY A 320 20.60 12.67 -26.37
CA GLY A 320 21.54 13.41 -27.23
C GLY A 320 20.95 14.66 -27.88
N GLU A 321 19.67 14.97 -27.71
CA GLU A 321 19.02 16.17 -28.28
C GLU A 321 18.68 17.18 -27.18
N THR A 322 18.83 18.45 -27.51
CA THR A 322 18.53 19.58 -26.61
C THR A 322 17.36 20.43 -27.07
N LEU A 323 16.96 20.29 -28.34
CA LEU A 323 15.85 21.04 -28.94
C LEU A 323 14.65 20.09 -29.14
N SER A 324 13.46 20.57 -28.79
CA SER A 324 12.22 19.85 -29.03
C SER A 324 12.02 19.55 -30.52
N PRO A 325 11.77 18.29 -30.92
CA PRO A 325 11.44 17.97 -32.30
C PRO A 325 10.27 18.77 -32.87
N LEU A 326 9.34 19.22 -31.99
CA LEU A 326 8.20 20.05 -32.36
C LEU A 326 8.57 21.52 -32.69
N GLU A 327 9.78 21.95 -32.33
CA GLU A 327 10.27 23.34 -32.50
C GLU A 327 11.39 23.43 -33.53
N ARG A 328 11.74 22.34 -34.19
CA ARG A 328 12.77 22.33 -35.23
C ARG A 328 12.29 23.09 -36.46
N PRO A 329 13.16 23.88 -37.12
CA PRO A 329 12.80 24.64 -38.31
C PRO A 329 12.38 23.75 -39.50
N ASP A 330 12.79 22.50 -39.53
CA ASP A 330 12.51 21.48 -40.54
C ASP A 330 11.43 20.48 -40.11
N ALA A 331 10.75 20.74 -38.98
CA ALA A 331 9.66 19.88 -38.53
C ALA A 331 8.50 19.88 -39.52
N ASP A 332 7.94 18.69 -39.77
CA ASP A 332 6.73 18.56 -40.58
C ASP A 332 5.54 19.26 -39.89
N GLU A 333 5.04 20.33 -40.48
CA GLU A 333 3.97 21.15 -39.97
C GLU A 333 2.66 20.32 -39.74
N LEU A 334 2.41 19.33 -40.60
CA LEU A 334 1.21 18.48 -40.47
C LEU A 334 1.35 17.56 -39.27
N ALA A 335 2.50 16.91 -39.07
CA ALA A 335 2.78 16.09 -37.92
C ALA A 335 2.64 16.89 -36.60
N VAL A 336 3.23 18.09 -36.54
CA VAL A 336 3.11 18.98 -35.38
C VAL A 336 1.65 19.37 -35.11
N MET A 337 0.86 19.65 -36.16
CA MET A 337 -0.56 19.98 -36.03
C MET A 337 -1.38 18.80 -35.50
N ILE A 338 -1.13 17.58 -35.97
CA ILE A 338 -1.77 16.34 -35.50
C ILE A 338 -1.48 16.15 -34.02
N ILE A 339 -0.20 16.20 -33.60
CA ILE A 339 0.22 16.02 -32.21
C ILE A 339 -0.46 17.04 -31.29
N ARG A 340 -0.49 18.31 -31.68
CA ARG A 340 -1.16 19.38 -30.91
C ARG A 340 -2.68 19.21 -30.86
N GLY A 341 -3.28 18.65 -31.90
CA GLY A 341 -4.71 18.36 -31.92
C GLY A 341 -5.12 17.13 -31.07
N MET A 342 -4.18 16.21 -30.82
CA MET A 342 -4.40 14.97 -30.07
C MET A 342 -4.02 15.07 -28.60
N SER A 343 -3.38 16.16 -28.18
CA SER A 343 -2.96 16.40 -26.78
C SER A 343 -3.63 17.66 -26.22
N SER A 344 -4.05 17.58 -24.96
CA SER A 344 -4.62 18.71 -24.21
C SER A 344 -3.54 19.65 -23.66
N HIS A 345 -2.35 19.10 -23.37
CA HIS A 345 -1.18 19.83 -22.90
C HIS A 345 0.09 19.14 -23.37
N ILE A 346 1.14 19.93 -23.66
CA ILE A 346 2.47 19.44 -24.04
C ILE A 346 3.50 20.11 -23.13
N ALA A 347 4.27 19.31 -22.39
CA ALA A 347 5.40 19.77 -21.62
C ALA A 347 6.72 19.29 -22.22
N THR A 348 7.75 20.13 -22.11
CA THR A 348 9.09 19.83 -22.61
C THR A 348 10.09 20.09 -21.49
N ASP A 349 10.77 19.06 -21.01
CA ASP A 349 11.71 19.11 -19.90
C ASP A 349 13.10 18.65 -20.35
N PRO A 350 14.18 19.41 -20.03
CA PRO A 350 15.55 18.92 -20.24
C PRO A 350 15.83 17.75 -19.28
N THR A 351 16.57 16.76 -19.79
CA THR A 351 17.10 15.65 -19.00
C THR A 351 18.64 15.71 -19.01
N PRO A 352 19.35 15.04 -18.10
CA PRO A 352 20.82 15.02 -18.10
C PRO A 352 21.42 14.56 -19.43
N ASP A 353 20.73 13.66 -20.14
CA ASP A 353 21.22 13.04 -21.38
C ASP A 353 20.41 13.43 -22.63
N GLY A 354 19.46 14.38 -22.53
CA GLY A 354 18.63 14.75 -23.68
C GLY A 354 17.39 15.56 -23.33
N ILE A 355 16.26 15.25 -23.94
CA ILE A 355 14.98 15.94 -23.79
C ILE A 355 13.84 14.97 -23.53
N ARG A 356 12.91 15.35 -22.65
CA ARG A 356 11.66 14.64 -22.40
C ARG A 356 10.47 15.48 -22.85
N LEU A 357 9.63 14.91 -23.69
CA LEU A 357 8.33 15.48 -24.04
C LEU A 357 7.23 14.67 -23.36
N THR A 358 6.26 15.35 -22.79
CA THR A 358 5.09 14.73 -22.15
C THR A 358 3.83 15.31 -22.79
N PHE A 359 2.92 14.44 -23.21
CA PHE A 359 1.66 14.75 -23.88
C PHE A 359 0.52 14.24 -23.03
N ASP A 360 -0.36 15.13 -22.59
CA ASP A 360 -1.59 14.78 -21.87
C ASP A 360 -2.68 14.45 -22.88
N VAL A 361 -3.29 13.26 -22.74
CA VAL A 361 -4.27 12.70 -23.67
C VAL A 361 -5.65 12.60 -23.06
#